data_489d8676839d34024b7948796899000a
#
_entry.id   489d8676839d34024b7948796899000a
#
_cell.length_a   1.000
_cell.length_b   1.000
_cell.length_c   1.000
_cell.angle_alpha   90.00
_cell.angle_beta   90.00
_cell.angle_gamma   90.00
#
_symmetry.space_group_name_H-M   'P 1'
#
loop_
_entity.id
_entity.type
_entity.pdbx_description
1 polymer ?
#
loop_
_entity_poly.entity_id
_entity_poly.type
_entity_poly.pdbx_seq_one_letter_code
_entity_poly.pdbx_strand_id
1 'polypeptide(L)'
;ILDYHSLIDAGYSCCEHTSSLPRDPEDIAYAAEHGMWFCPTHVVCKTLPDYVWNGKQLTEVEHFEDLPECIRTRWEEENEITCENYRKLGVKPDFQTIIDRGRTFLKYSDRVMAGTDCPYAGIVPGFALADEIESLIDAYGMSRYEALRAATSRPAEYIGIADQKGRVLPGMDSDLIVLKEDPLTVPYAVRSISLVLQGKNIWDARTLNEFLKKAGALKKEEIEFIPLKLEG
;
A
#
# COMPACT_ATOMS: atom_id res chain seq x y z
N ILE A 1 15.52 -19.34 -12.28
CA ILE A 1 14.82 -19.53 -10.99
C ILE A 1 15.68 -18.80 -9.97
N LEU A 2 15.11 -17.79 -9.29
CA LEU A 2 15.79 -17.12 -8.19
C LEU A 2 15.88 -18.11 -7.01
N ASP A 3 17.09 -18.32 -6.52
CA ASP A 3 17.32 -19.06 -5.27
C ASP A 3 17.10 -18.10 -4.11
N TYR A 4 15.93 -18.20 -3.46
CA TYR A 4 15.55 -17.33 -2.35
C TYR A 4 16.48 -17.45 -1.13
N HIS A 5 17.02 -18.64 -0.88
CA HIS A 5 17.97 -18.83 0.22
C HIS A 5 19.23 -17.97 -0.01
N SER A 6 19.81 -18.05 -1.21
CA SER A 6 20.98 -17.21 -1.57
C SER A 6 20.68 -15.71 -1.53
N LEU A 7 19.47 -15.28 -1.91
CA LEU A 7 19.08 -13.87 -1.84
C LEU A 7 19.00 -13.38 -0.39
N ILE A 8 18.39 -14.18 0.49
CA ILE A 8 18.25 -13.86 1.91
C ILE A 8 19.62 -13.85 2.58
N ASP A 9 20.47 -14.84 2.32
CA ASP A 9 21.83 -14.92 2.82
C ASP A 9 22.70 -13.74 2.33
N ALA A 10 22.41 -13.21 1.14
CA ALA A 10 23.04 -12.01 0.60
C ALA A 10 22.47 -10.68 1.19
N GLY A 11 21.49 -10.75 2.11
CA GLY A 11 20.93 -9.59 2.79
C GLY A 11 19.67 -9.00 2.13
N TYR A 12 18.97 -9.75 1.26
CA TYR A 12 17.68 -9.35 0.74
C TYR A 12 16.66 -9.24 1.89
N SER A 13 16.19 -8.03 2.17
CA SER A 13 15.53 -7.71 3.43
C SER A 13 14.01 -7.54 3.34
N CYS A 14 13.45 -7.31 2.15
CA CYS A 14 12.00 -7.13 1.97
C CYS A 14 11.51 -7.73 0.66
N CYS A 15 10.38 -8.42 0.71
CA CYS A 15 9.64 -8.87 -0.46
C CYS A 15 8.45 -7.94 -0.69
N GLU A 16 8.47 -7.22 -1.79
CA GLU A 16 7.35 -6.42 -2.27
C GLU A 16 6.45 -7.28 -3.15
N HIS A 17 5.14 -7.07 -3.05
CA HIS A 17 4.08 -7.79 -3.75
C HIS A 17 3.95 -9.26 -3.36
N THR A 18 2.74 -9.68 -3.01
CA THR A 18 2.46 -11.08 -2.64
C THR A 18 2.79 -12.06 -3.77
N SER A 19 2.68 -11.63 -5.02
CA SER A 19 3.03 -12.43 -6.20
C SER A 19 4.53 -12.75 -6.29
N SER A 20 5.38 -11.95 -5.64
CA SER A 20 6.84 -12.12 -5.61
C SER A 20 7.31 -13.09 -4.52
N LEU A 21 6.47 -13.45 -3.56
CA LEU A 21 6.82 -14.50 -2.59
C LEU A 21 7.10 -15.82 -3.29
N PRO A 22 8.01 -16.66 -2.74
CA PRO A 22 8.28 -17.99 -3.25
C PRO A 22 7.01 -18.80 -3.49
N ARG A 23 7.05 -19.74 -4.41
CA ARG A 23 5.92 -20.67 -4.62
C ARG A 23 5.93 -21.81 -3.62
N ASP A 24 7.13 -22.22 -3.19
CA ASP A 24 7.31 -23.28 -2.22
C ASP A 24 7.05 -22.74 -0.80
N PRO A 25 6.15 -23.36 -0.02
CA PRO A 25 5.92 -22.98 1.37
C PRO A 25 7.16 -23.08 2.27
N GLU A 26 8.09 -23.96 1.99
CA GLU A 26 9.33 -24.11 2.75
C GLU A 26 10.26 -22.91 2.53
N ASP A 27 10.35 -22.41 1.29
CA ASP A 27 11.10 -21.19 0.97
C ASP A 27 10.45 -19.94 1.61
N ILE A 28 9.11 -19.90 1.70
CA ILE A 28 8.39 -18.81 2.40
C ILE A 28 8.72 -18.86 3.90
N ALA A 29 8.69 -20.03 4.51
CA ALA A 29 9.02 -20.22 5.92
C ALA A 29 10.47 -19.79 6.20
N TYR A 30 11.41 -20.26 5.37
CA TYR A 30 12.82 -19.88 5.46
C TYR A 30 12.98 -18.35 5.42
N ALA A 31 12.38 -17.69 4.44
CA ALA A 31 12.45 -16.24 4.30
C ALA A 31 11.92 -15.50 5.54
N ALA A 32 10.77 -15.92 6.03
CA ALA A 32 10.11 -15.32 7.19
C ALA A 32 10.94 -15.51 8.48
N GLU A 33 11.50 -16.72 8.71
CA GLU A 33 12.32 -17.05 9.88
C GLU A 33 13.70 -16.38 9.86
N HIS A 34 14.25 -16.10 8.66
CA HIS A 34 15.54 -15.40 8.50
C HIS A 34 15.40 -13.87 8.44
N GLY A 35 14.23 -13.35 8.84
CA GLY A 35 14.06 -11.94 9.13
C GLY A 35 13.65 -11.08 7.93
N MET A 36 13.27 -11.67 6.80
CA MET A 36 12.71 -10.92 5.68
C MET A 36 11.43 -10.18 6.10
N TRP A 37 11.28 -8.97 5.61
CA TRP A 37 10.03 -8.22 5.69
C TRP A 37 9.16 -8.51 4.47
N PHE A 38 7.87 -8.28 4.63
CA PHE A 38 6.89 -8.50 3.58
C PHE A 38 5.93 -7.31 3.46
N CYS A 39 5.79 -6.79 2.23
CA CYS A 39 4.84 -5.74 1.89
C CYS A 39 3.89 -6.27 0.81
N PRO A 40 2.67 -6.69 1.14
CA PRO A 40 1.75 -7.36 0.22
C PRO A 40 1.36 -6.57 -1.00
N THR A 41 1.16 -5.25 -0.87
CA THR A 41 0.55 -4.37 -1.88
C THR A 41 -0.72 -4.99 -2.49
N HIS A 42 -1.59 -5.49 -1.61
CA HIS A 42 -2.77 -6.26 -2.02
C HIS A 42 -3.71 -5.46 -2.92
N VAL A 43 -3.84 -4.15 -2.66
CA VAL A 43 -4.70 -3.27 -3.46
C VAL A 43 -4.31 -3.29 -4.93
N VAL A 44 -3.03 -3.30 -5.29
CA VAL A 44 -2.56 -3.44 -6.68
C VAL A 44 -2.88 -4.83 -7.21
N CYS A 45 -2.57 -5.86 -6.43
CA CYS A 45 -2.83 -7.25 -6.84
C CYS A 45 -4.31 -7.51 -7.13
N LYS A 46 -5.24 -6.84 -6.42
CA LYS A 46 -6.68 -6.92 -6.64
C LYS A 46 -7.15 -6.06 -7.81
N THR A 47 -6.61 -4.85 -7.92
CA THR A 47 -7.05 -3.84 -8.89
C THR A 47 -6.81 -4.27 -10.33
N LEU A 48 -5.63 -4.82 -10.63
CA LEU A 48 -5.28 -5.26 -11.97
C LEU A 48 -6.25 -6.30 -12.57
N PRO A 49 -6.63 -7.39 -11.86
CA PRO A 49 -7.65 -8.32 -12.35
C PRO A 49 -8.99 -7.70 -12.61
N ASP A 50 -9.41 -6.77 -11.76
CA ASP A 50 -10.71 -6.12 -11.88
C ASP A 50 -10.81 -5.38 -13.22
N TYR A 51 -9.75 -4.69 -13.63
CA TYR A 51 -9.72 -4.00 -14.92
C TYR A 51 -9.52 -4.94 -16.11
N VAL A 52 -8.61 -5.89 -16.01
CA VAL A 52 -8.24 -6.76 -17.14
C VAL A 52 -9.34 -7.77 -17.48
N TRP A 53 -9.94 -8.39 -16.46
CA TRP A 53 -10.83 -9.54 -16.65
C TRP A 53 -12.26 -9.36 -16.14
N ASN A 54 -12.50 -8.45 -15.19
CA ASN A 54 -13.81 -8.24 -14.61
C ASN A 54 -14.53 -7.02 -15.17
N GLY A 55 -13.88 -6.26 -16.08
CA GLY A 55 -14.48 -5.13 -16.81
C GLY A 55 -14.71 -3.87 -15.99
N LYS A 56 -14.11 -3.76 -14.79
CA LYS A 56 -14.17 -2.55 -13.97
C LYS A 56 -13.51 -1.36 -14.69
N GLN A 57 -14.10 -0.19 -14.56
CA GLN A 57 -13.55 1.04 -15.13
C GLN A 57 -12.83 1.86 -14.04
N LEU A 58 -11.84 2.68 -14.43
CA LEU A 58 -11.15 3.58 -13.50
C LEU A 58 -12.10 4.61 -12.88
N THR A 59 -13.13 5.03 -13.61
CA THR A 59 -14.18 5.95 -13.12
C THR A 59 -15.03 5.37 -12.00
N GLU A 60 -14.98 4.05 -11.75
CA GLU A 60 -15.63 3.40 -10.62
C GLU A 60 -14.76 3.37 -9.35
N VAL A 61 -13.52 3.87 -9.44
CA VAL A 61 -12.62 3.97 -8.30
C VAL A 61 -13.05 5.14 -7.43
N GLU A 62 -13.22 4.90 -6.15
CA GLU A 62 -13.53 5.94 -5.19
C GLU A 62 -12.42 7.02 -5.22
N HIS A 63 -12.80 8.29 -5.23
CA HIS A 63 -11.88 9.44 -5.32
C HIS A 63 -11.09 9.58 -6.64
N PHE A 64 -11.41 8.84 -7.69
CA PHE A 64 -10.79 9.05 -9.01
C PHE A 64 -11.00 10.47 -9.53
N GLU A 65 -12.22 11.02 -9.36
CA GLU A 65 -12.57 12.37 -9.79
C GLU A 65 -11.91 13.49 -8.95
N ASP A 66 -11.37 13.15 -7.77
CA ASP A 66 -10.61 14.09 -6.94
C ASP A 66 -9.16 14.28 -7.45
N LEU A 67 -8.71 13.47 -8.41
CA LEU A 67 -7.40 13.60 -9.04
C LEU A 67 -7.38 14.69 -10.10
N PRO A 68 -6.22 15.34 -10.35
CA PRO A 68 -6.03 16.24 -11.49
C PRO A 68 -6.40 15.56 -12.82
N GLU A 69 -7.04 16.29 -13.72
CA GLU A 69 -7.46 15.78 -15.04
C GLU A 69 -6.30 15.13 -15.80
N CYS A 70 -5.12 15.75 -15.80
CA CYS A 70 -3.94 15.21 -16.48
C CYS A 70 -3.46 13.88 -15.89
N ILE A 71 -3.68 13.61 -14.61
CA ILE A 71 -3.37 12.33 -13.98
C ILE A 71 -4.43 11.29 -14.37
N ARG A 72 -5.71 11.66 -14.34
CA ARG A 72 -6.82 10.77 -14.76
C ARG A 72 -6.64 10.29 -16.19
N THR A 73 -6.43 11.23 -17.11
CA THR A 73 -6.17 10.92 -18.55
C THR A 73 -4.98 9.99 -18.73
N ARG A 74 -3.87 10.27 -18.02
CA ARG A 74 -2.69 9.42 -18.09
C ARG A 74 -2.97 8.01 -17.56
N TRP A 75 -3.70 7.88 -16.46
CA TRP A 75 -4.05 6.58 -15.90
C TRP A 75 -4.99 5.79 -16.81
N GLU A 76 -5.93 6.45 -17.50
CA GLU A 76 -6.79 5.80 -18.50
C GLU A 76 -5.97 5.22 -19.64
N GLU A 77 -5.03 5.99 -20.21
CA GLU A 77 -4.13 5.55 -21.26
C GLU A 77 -3.22 4.39 -20.82
N GLU A 78 -2.57 4.50 -19.66
CA GLU A 78 -1.68 3.47 -19.13
C GLU A 78 -2.44 2.19 -18.78
N ASN A 79 -3.65 2.31 -18.23
CA ASN A 79 -4.50 1.17 -17.89
C ASN A 79 -4.96 0.43 -19.14
N GLU A 80 -5.34 1.13 -20.22
CA GLU A 80 -5.73 0.50 -21.49
C GLU A 80 -4.58 -0.34 -22.05
N ILE A 81 -3.37 0.23 -22.13
CA ILE A 81 -2.17 -0.47 -22.61
C ILE A 81 -1.87 -1.70 -21.73
N THR A 82 -1.94 -1.54 -20.43
CA THR A 82 -1.70 -2.62 -19.46
C THR A 82 -2.72 -3.74 -19.64
N CYS A 83 -4.00 -3.41 -19.70
CA CYS A 83 -5.07 -4.38 -19.90
C CYS A 83 -4.93 -5.16 -21.20
N GLU A 84 -4.58 -4.49 -22.30
CA GLU A 84 -4.31 -5.14 -23.60
C GLU A 84 -3.15 -6.14 -23.49
N ASN A 85 -2.04 -5.74 -22.85
CA ASN A 85 -0.86 -6.58 -22.72
C ASN A 85 -1.17 -7.84 -21.90
N TYR A 86 -1.86 -7.72 -20.78
CA TYR A 86 -2.25 -8.87 -19.96
C TYR A 86 -3.25 -9.79 -20.68
N ARG A 87 -4.22 -9.23 -21.44
CA ARG A 87 -5.14 -10.03 -22.25
C ARG A 87 -4.40 -10.80 -23.36
N LYS A 88 -3.41 -10.19 -24.01
CA LYS A 88 -2.57 -10.85 -25.02
C LYS A 88 -1.73 -11.99 -24.42
N LEU A 89 -1.24 -11.84 -23.20
CA LEU A 89 -0.53 -12.91 -22.49
C LEU A 89 -1.44 -14.10 -22.15
N GLY A 90 -2.76 -13.88 -22.04
CA GLY A 90 -3.76 -14.94 -21.83
C GLY A 90 -3.65 -15.68 -20.49
N VAL A 91 -2.83 -15.20 -19.56
CA VAL A 91 -2.62 -15.83 -18.25
C VAL A 91 -3.38 -15.06 -17.18
N LYS A 92 -4.45 -15.65 -16.66
CA LYS A 92 -5.16 -15.12 -15.50
C LYS A 92 -4.49 -15.65 -14.23
N PRO A 93 -3.93 -14.75 -13.37
CA PRO A 93 -3.35 -15.19 -12.12
C PRO A 93 -4.39 -15.86 -11.21
N ASP A 94 -3.98 -16.89 -10.51
CA ASP A 94 -4.76 -17.46 -9.41
C ASP A 94 -4.48 -16.65 -8.12
N PHE A 95 -5.36 -15.66 -7.88
CA PHE A 95 -5.21 -14.74 -6.75
C PHE A 95 -5.34 -15.45 -5.40
N GLN A 96 -6.14 -16.53 -5.31
CA GLN A 96 -6.24 -17.25 -4.06
C GLN A 96 -4.92 -17.90 -3.69
N THR A 97 -4.26 -18.55 -4.64
CA THR A 97 -2.93 -19.12 -4.44
C THR A 97 -1.90 -18.04 -4.06
N ILE A 98 -2.00 -16.84 -4.66
CA ILE A 98 -1.12 -15.72 -4.31
C ILE A 98 -1.37 -15.28 -2.86
N ILE A 99 -2.61 -15.08 -2.45
CA ILE A 99 -2.98 -14.70 -1.08
C ILE A 99 -2.51 -15.75 -0.07
N ASP A 100 -2.65 -17.02 -0.39
CA ASP A 100 -2.27 -18.13 0.50
C ASP A 100 -0.75 -18.17 0.77
N ARG A 101 0.08 -17.66 -0.14
CA ARG A 101 1.52 -17.45 0.12
C ARG A 101 1.73 -16.42 1.22
N GLY A 102 1.06 -15.27 1.15
CA GLY A 102 1.12 -14.25 2.20
C GLY A 102 0.60 -14.76 3.54
N ARG A 103 -0.48 -15.53 3.53
CA ARG A 103 -0.98 -16.22 4.74
C ARG A 103 0.05 -17.21 5.30
N THR A 104 0.80 -17.87 4.43
CA THR A 104 1.88 -18.77 4.85
C THR A 104 3.01 -17.99 5.51
N PHE A 105 3.43 -16.86 4.95
CA PHE A 105 4.42 -15.97 5.57
C PHE A 105 4.03 -15.57 7.00
N LEU A 106 2.76 -15.18 7.19
CA LEU A 106 2.21 -14.74 8.48
C LEU A 106 2.20 -15.83 9.57
N LYS A 107 2.34 -17.10 9.21
CA LYS A 107 2.49 -18.19 10.22
C LYS A 107 3.84 -18.17 10.90
N TYR A 108 4.87 -17.61 10.24
CA TYR A 108 6.26 -17.67 10.69
C TYR A 108 6.82 -16.30 11.10
N SER A 109 6.21 -15.19 10.65
CA SER A 109 6.69 -13.85 10.96
C SER A 109 5.55 -12.83 10.99
N ASP A 110 5.70 -11.84 11.89
CA ASP A 110 4.82 -10.66 11.95
C ASP A 110 5.44 -9.42 11.27
N ARG A 111 6.57 -9.59 10.57
CA ARG A 111 7.27 -8.52 9.84
C ARG A 111 6.55 -8.16 8.54
N VAL A 112 5.34 -7.64 8.66
CA VAL A 112 4.50 -7.23 7.54
C VAL A 112 4.26 -5.73 7.58
N MET A 113 4.36 -5.07 6.43
CA MET A 113 4.11 -3.64 6.25
C MET A 113 2.93 -3.43 5.31
N ALA A 114 2.10 -2.43 5.57
CA ALA A 114 1.07 -1.97 4.65
C ALA A 114 1.68 -1.04 3.62
N GLY A 115 1.66 -1.42 2.36
CA GLY A 115 2.11 -0.62 1.23
C GLY A 115 1.12 -0.71 0.07
N THR A 116 0.97 0.36 -0.71
CA THR A 116 -0.06 0.46 -1.74
C THR A 116 0.47 0.39 -3.17
N ASP A 117 1.79 0.51 -3.36
CA ASP A 117 2.41 0.66 -4.67
C ASP A 117 1.83 1.85 -5.48
N CYS A 118 1.45 2.91 -4.74
CA CYS A 118 0.98 4.17 -5.32
C CYS A 118 2.16 4.88 -6.02
N PRO A 119 1.99 5.46 -7.23
CA PRO A 119 0.72 5.85 -7.88
C PRO A 119 0.30 4.95 -9.07
N TYR A 120 0.21 3.66 -8.91
CA TYR A 120 -0.32 2.79 -9.97
C TYR A 120 -1.77 3.17 -10.33
N ALA A 121 -2.16 3.00 -11.59
CA ALA A 121 -3.49 3.37 -12.07
C ALA A 121 -4.61 2.72 -11.21
N GLY A 122 -5.50 3.56 -10.67
CA GLY A 122 -6.55 3.13 -9.75
C GLY A 122 -6.17 3.05 -8.28
N ILE A 123 -4.90 3.34 -7.93
CA ILE A 123 -4.43 3.39 -6.53
C ILE A 123 -4.31 4.85 -6.11
N VAL A 124 -5.43 5.42 -5.65
CA VAL A 124 -5.52 6.85 -5.33
C VAL A 124 -4.69 7.21 -4.09
N PRO A 125 -3.71 8.13 -4.22
CA PRO A 125 -2.88 8.55 -3.09
C PRO A 125 -3.70 9.06 -1.91
N GLY A 126 -3.31 8.68 -0.69
CA GLY A 126 -4.00 9.09 0.54
C GLY A 126 -5.23 8.25 0.90
N PHE A 127 -5.88 7.59 -0.05
CA PHE A 127 -7.07 6.76 0.19
C PHE A 127 -6.75 5.27 0.17
N ALA A 128 -5.89 4.83 -0.73
CA ALA A 128 -5.58 3.42 -0.95
C ALA A 128 -4.93 2.72 0.28
N LEU A 129 -4.27 3.46 1.18
CA LEU A 129 -3.71 2.85 2.38
C LEU A 129 -4.79 2.30 3.32
N ALA A 130 -5.95 2.95 3.38
CA ALA A 130 -7.08 2.42 4.14
C ALA A 130 -7.58 1.09 3.55
N ASP A 131 -7.61 0.99 2.22
CA ASP A 131 -7.98 -0.24 1.53
C ASP A 131 -6.95 -1.36 1.75
N GLU A 132 -5.66 -1.02 1.79
CA GLU A 132 -4.60 -1.97 2.10
C GLU A 132 -4.72 -2.50 3.53
N ILE A 133 -4.97 -1.62 4.51
CA ILE A 133 -5.19 -2.03 5.91
C ILE A 133 -6.37 -3.00 6.03
N GLU A 134 -7.52 -2.70 5.40
CA GLU A 134 -8.66 -3.61 5.43
C GLU A 134 -8.37 -4.91 4.65
N SER A 135 -7.59 -4.86 3.59
CA SER A 135 -7.16 -6.05 2.85
C SER A 135 -6.27 -6.97 3.70
N LEU A 136 -5.39 -6.41 4.54
CA LEU A 136 -4.59 -7.20 5.48
C LEU A 136 -5.48 -7.95 6.49
N ILE A 137 -6.61 -7.37 6.86
CA ILE A 137 -7.58 -8.01 7.75
C ILE A 137 -8.38 -9.09 6.99
N ASP A 138 -9.01 -8.71 5.89
CA ASP A 138 -9.97 -9.55 5.18
C ASP A 138 -9.31 -10.68 4.39
N ALA A 139 -8.23 -10.37 3.67
CA ALA A 139 -7.56 -11.33 2.81
C ALA A 139 -6.51 -12.16 3.56
N TYR A 140 -5.77 -11.56 4.49
CA TYR A 140 -4.66 -12.26 5.18
C TYR A 140 -5.00 -12.71 6.60
N GLY A 141 -6.14 -12.30 7.15
CA GLY A 141 -6.62 -12.74 8.46
C GLY A 141 -5.91 -12.07 9.63
N MET A 142 -5.29 -10.91 9.42
CA MET A 142 -4.67 -10.14 10.49
C MET A 142 -5.74 -9.53 11.41
N SER A 143 -5.43 -9.40 12.69
CA SER A 143 -6.25 -8.58 13.57
C SER A 143 -6.14 -7.09 13.18
N ARG A 144 -7.16 -6.28 13.51
CA ARG A 144 -7.12 -4.83 13.27
C ARG A 144 -5.91 -4.17 13.92
N TYR A 145 -5.55 -4.61 15.11
CA TYR A 145 -4.36 -4.12 15.81
C TYR A 145 -3.07 -4.39 15.04
N GLU A 146 -2.90 -5.60 14.51
CA GLU A 146 -1.71 -5.96 13.71
C GLU A 146 -1.68 -5.22 12.36
N ALA A 147 -2.84 -5.06 11.68
CA ALA A 147 -2.93 -4.30 10.45
C ALA A 147 -2.58 -2.81 10.66
N LEU A 148 -3.02 -2.21 11.78
CA LEU A 148 -2.61 -0.84 12.16
C LEU A 148 -1.10 -0.75 12.45
N ARG A 149 -0.52 -1.75 13.12
CA ARG A 149 0.94 -1.82 13.31
C ARG A 149 1.67 -1.92 11.98
N ALA A 150 1.15 -2.69 11.03
CA ALA A 150 1.72 -2.81 9.69
C ALA A 150 1.73 -1.47 8.94
N ALA A 151 0.84 -0.54 9.26
CA ALA A 151 0.79 0.80 8.68
C ALA A 151 1.52 1.88 9.52
N THR A 152 2.09 1.54 10.68
CA THR A 152 2.66 2.53 11.60
C THR A 152 4.01 2.09 12.19
N SER A 153 4.01 1.27 13.24
CA SER A 153 5.24 0.92 13.97
C SER A 153 6.17 0.00 13.18
N ARG A 154 5.64 -0.93 12.40
CA ARG A 154 6.46 -1.87 11.62
C ARG A 154 7.25 -1.19 10.48
N PRO A 155 6.67 -0.30 9.66
CA PRO A 155 7.47 0.48 8.71
C PRO A 155 8.57 1.31 9.40
N ALA A 156 8.26 1.90 10.54
CA ALA A 156 9.27 2.65 11.31
C ALA A 156 10.41 1.76 11.82
N GLU A 157 10.11 0.52 12.22
CA GLU A 157 11.11 -0.49 12.58
C GLU A 157 11.97 -0.88 11.37
N TYR A 158 11.35 -1.13 10.20
CA TYR A 158 12.05 -1.50 8.98
C TYR A 158 13.05 -0.45 8.50
N ILE A 159 12.66 0.82 8.51
CA ILE A 159 13.52 1.93 8.06
C ILE A 159 14.42 2.51 9.18
N GLY A 160 14.37 1.94 10.39
CA GLY A 160 15.28 2.29 11.49
C GLY A 160 14.97 3.60 12.23
N ILE A 161 13.70 4.04 12.24
CA ILE A 161 13.25 5.27 12.94
C ILE A 161 12.22 4.99 14.05
N ALA A 162 12.16 3.77 14.54
CA ALA A 162 11.17 3.35 15.54
C ALA A 162 11.34 4.01 16.93
N ASP A 163 12.46 4.67 17.18
CA ASP A 163 12.72 5.51 18.35
C ASP A 163 12.11 6.92 18.22
N GLN A 164 11.75 7.34 17.01
CA GLN A 164 11.21 8.66 16.70
C GLN A 164 9.74 8.62 16.26
N LYS A 165 9.34 7.61 15.49
CA LYS A 165 8.03 7.53 14.80
C LYS A 165 7.36 6.17 14.94
N GLY A 166 6.09 6.11 14.49
CA GLY A 166 5.30 4.88 14.39
C GLY A 166 4.53 4.49 15.65
N ARG A 167 4.68 5.22 16.74
CA ARG A 167 3.96 4.98 18.03
C ARG A 167 3.56 6.31 18.68
N VAL A 168 2.56 6.24 19.54
CA VAL A 168 2.12 7.37 20.37
C VAL A 168 2.73 7.22 21.76
N LEU A 169 3.95 7.76 21.95
CA LEU A 169 4.68 7.71 23.21
C LEU A 169 5.31 9.08 23.51
N PRO A 170 5.49 9.43 24.81
CA PRO A 170 6.21 10.64 25.18
C PRO A 170 7.62 10.67 24.60
N GLY A 171 7.98 11.81 23.99
CA GLY A 171 9.31 12.02 23.41
C GLY A 171 9.44 11.65 21.94
N MET A 172 8.40 11.03 21.34
CA MET A 172 8.37 10.78 19.89
C MET A 172 7.85 12.01 19.12
N ASP A 173 8.10 12.02 17.82
CA ASP A 173 7.58 13.05 16.91
C ASP A 173 6.05 13.05 16.90
N SER A 174 5.45 14.24 16.83
CA SER A 174 4.00 14.41 16.77
C SER A 174 3.47 14.28 15.33
N ASP A 175 3.77 13.16 14.67
CA ASP A 175 3.18 12.78 13.38
C ASP A 175 2.00 11.85 13.66
N LEU A 176 0.84 12.46 13.88
CA LEU A 176 -0.35 11.77 14.41
C LEU A 176 -1.59 12.10 13.57
N ILE A 177 -2.52 11.16 13.54
CA ILE A 177 -3.88 11.39 13.08
C ILE A 177 -4.86 11.18 14.24
N VAL A 178 -5.88 12.01 14.34
CA VAL A 178 -7.00 11.84 15.26
C VAL A 178 -8.21 11.39 14.46
N LEU A 179 -8.77 10.27 14.81
CA LEU A 179 -9.91 9.66 14.15
C LEU A 179 -11.20 9.96 14.93
N LYS A 180 -12.35 9.99 14.24
CA LYS A 180 -13.69 10.11 14.85
C LYS A 180 -14.20 8.76 15.34
N GLU A 181 -13.73 7.67 14.73
CA GLU A 181 -14.15 6.30 14.98
C GLU A 181 -12.98 5.46 15.47
N ASP A 182 -13.27 4.43 16.24
CA ASP A 182 -12.27 3.52 16.78
C ASP A 182 -11.77 2.54 15.69
N PRO A 183 -10.51 2.64 15.25
CA PRO A 183 -9.96 1.78 14.21
C PRO A 183 -9.79 0.32 14.63
N LEU A 184 -9.90 0.01 15.93
CA LEU A 184 -9.85 -1.37 16.41
C LEU A 184 -11.17 -2.11 16.27
N THR A 185 -12.28 -1.38 16.07
CA THR A 185 -13.63 -1.96 16.04
C THR A 185 -14.40 -1.63 14.77
N VAL A 186 -14.14 -0.47 14.15
CA VAL A 186 -14.88 0.03 12.98
C VAL A 186 -14.07 -0.17 11.71
N PRO A 187 -14.61 -0.87 10.69
CA PRO A 187 -13.97 -0.95 9.37
C PRO A 187 -13.78 0.44 8.75
N TYR A 188 -12.65 0.63 8.07
CA TYR A 188 -12.29 1.90 7.41
C TYR A 188 -12.23 3.12 8.33
N ALA A 189 -12.22 2.94 9.67
CA ALA A 189 -12.15 4.05 10.62
C ALA A 189 -10.95 4.98 10.38
N VAL A 190 -9.85 4.48 9.79
CA VAL A 190 -8.68 5.30 9.41
C VAL A 190 -9.01 6.40 8.39
N ARG A 191 -10.16 6.33 7.71
CA ARG A 191 -10.69 7.42 6.85
C ARG A 191 -11.45 8.49 7.62
N SER A 192 -11.81 8.25 8.88
CA SER A 192 -12.60 9.18 9.71
C SER A 192 -11.75 10.29 10.35
N ILE A 193 -10.75 10.80 9.61
CA ILE A 193 -9.77 11.79 10.10
C ILE A 193 -10.47 13.07 10.53
N SER A 194 -10.24 13.48 11.78
CA SER A 194 -10.68 14.78 12.31
C SER A 194 -9.55 15.80 12.37
N LEU A 195 -8.33 15.34 12.69
CA LEU A 195 -7.12 16.17 12.72
C LEU A 195 -5.93 15.38 12.19
N VAL A 196 -5.00 16.09 11.55
CA VAL A 196 -3.64 15.63 11.28
C VAL A 196 -2.68 16.56 12.01
N LEU A 197 -1.76 15.97 12.77
CA LEU A 197 -0.66 16.67 13.42
C LEU A 197 0.64 16.23 12.76
N GLN A 198 1.47 17.20 12.36
CA GLN A 198 2.80 16.95 11.81
C GLN A 198 3.77 18.00 12.34
N GLY A 199 4.58 17.59 13.29
CA GLY A 199 5.46 18.52 14.01
C GLY A 199 4.65 19.62 14.70
N LYS A 200 4.78 20.87 14.24
CA LYS A 200 4.06 22.04 14.77
C LYS A 200 2.76 22.36 14.01
N ASN A 201 2.50 21.67 12.91
CA ASN A 201 1.33 21.90 12.08
C ASN A 201 0.15 21.07 12.55
N ILE A 202 -1.03 21.66 12.53
CA ILE A 202 -2.30 20.99 12.85
C ILE A 202 -3.29 21.36 11.75
N TRP A 203 -3.85 20.34 11.11
CA TRP A 203 -4.88 20.52 10.08
C TRP A 203 -6.15 19.78 10.46
N ASP A 204 -7.25 20.48 10.45
CA ASP A 204 -8.57 19.90 10.64
C ASP A 204 -9.12 19.31 9.33
N ALA A 205 -10.22 18.58 9.41
CA ALA A 205 -10.87 17.93 8.27
C ALA A 205 -11.28 18.96 7.19
N ARG A 206 -11.63 20.20 7.57
CA ARG A 206 -11.96 21.26 6.62
C ARG A 206 -10.73 21.65 5.79
N THR A 207 -9.63 21.91 6.46
CA THR A 207 -8.36 22.26 5.80
C THR A 207 -7.87 21.13 4.89
N LEU A 208 -7.99 19.87 5.32
CA LEU A 208 -7.63 18.70 4.50
C LEU A 208 -8.51 18.63 3.23
N ASN A 209 -9.81 18.87 3.35
CA ASN A 209 -10.70 18.92 2.18
C ASN A 209 -10.38 20.09 1.23
N GLU A 210 -9.92 21.22 1.76
CA GLU A 210 -9.44 22.34 0.92
C GLU A 210 -8.15 21.96 0.16
N PHE A 211 -7.24 21.22 0.80
CA PHE A 211 -6.05 20.70 0.13
C PHE A 211 -6.40 19.72 -0.98
N LEU A 212 -7.30 18.79 -0.73
CA LEU A 212 -7.77 17.82 -1.74
C LEU A 212 -8.35 18.53 -2.97
N LYS A 213 -9.24 19.51 -2.75
CA LYS A 213 -9.80 20.31 -3.85
C LYS A 213 -8.74 21.08 -4.64
N LYS A 214 -7.75 21.66 -3.96
CA LYS A 214 -6.64 22.35 -4.61
C LYS A 214 -5.79 21.38 -5.42
N ALA A 215 -5.49 20.20 -4.87
CA ALA A 215 -4.73 19.16 -5.58
C ALA A 215 -5.47 18.71 -6.84
N GLY A 216 -6.77 18.43 -6.76
CA GLY A 216 -7.59 18.04 -7.92
C GLY A 216 -7.71 19.10 -9.01
N ALA A 217 -7.57 20.38 -8.64
CA ALA A 217 -7.63 21.51 -9.58
C ALA A 217 -6.29 21.83 -10.26
N LEU A 218 -5.18 21.14 -9.92
CA LEU A 218 -3.88 21.40 -10.52
C LEU A 218 -3.89 21.09 -12.02
N LYS A 219 -3.26 21.99 -12.80
CA LYS A 219 -3.05 21.82 -14.21
C LYS A 219 -1.70 21.13 -14.47
N LYS A 220 -1.55 20.54 -15.64
CA LYS A 220 -0.34 19.80 -16.04
C LYS A 220 0.94 20.63 -15.87
N GLU A 221 0.89 21.93 -16.17
CA GLU A 221 2.01 22.85 -16.09
C GLU A 221 2.42 23.18 -14.65
N GLU A 222 1.52 22.93 -13.67
CA GLU A 222 1.74 23.18 -12.25
C GLU A 222 2.28 21.92 -11.52
N ILE A 223 2.31 20.77 -12.22
CA ILE A 223 2.83 19.52 -11.70
C ILE A 223 4.28 19.38 -12.18
N GLU A 224 5.23 19.76 -11.32
CA GLU A 224 6.65 19.50 -11.57
C GLU A 224 6.95 18.01 -11.38
N PHE A 225 7.23 17.32 -12.48
CA PHE A 225 7.88 16.03 -12.41
C PHE A 225 9.36 16.24 -12.09
N ILE A 226 9.74 16.14 -10.84
CA ILE A 226 11.16 16.15 -10.43
C ILE A 226 11.74 14.81 -10.91
N PRO A 227 12.62 14.81 -11.93
CA PRO A 227 13.27 13.58 -12.32
C PRO A 227 14.14 13.10 -11.15
N LEU A 228 13.92 11.87 -10.71
CA LEU A 228 14.82 11.21 -9.76
C LEU A 228 16.22 11.24 -10.38
N LYS A 229 17.09 12.11 -9.87
CA LYS A 229 18.52 12.00 -10.13
C LYS A 229 19.01 10.83 -9.28
N LEU A 230 19.14 9.68 -9.92
CA LEU A 230 19.94 8.59 -9.37
C LEU A 230 21.40 9.11 -9.44
N GLU A 231 21.89 9.65 -8.34
CA GLU A 231 23.32 9.85 -8.19
C GLU A 231 23.93 8.45 -8.05
N GLY A 232 24.77 8.08 -9.06
CA GLY A 232 25.42 6.79 -9.15
C GLY A 232 26.55 6.59 -8.14
#